data_0af673d916c43200b5e80c6279836f77
#
_entry.id   0af673d916c43200b5e80c6279836f77
#
_cell.length_a   1.000
_cell.length_b   1.000
_cell.length_c   1.000
_cell.angle_alpha   90.00
_cell.angle_beta   90.00
_cell.angle_gamma   90.00
#
_symmetry.space_group_name_H-M   'P 1'
#
loop_
_entity.id
_entity.type
_entity.pdbx_description
1 polymer ?
#
loop_
_entity_poly.entity_id
_entity_poly.type
_entity_poly.pdbx_seq_one_letter_code
_entity_poly.pdbx_strand_id
1 'polypeptide(L)'
;MTFRQPLARLFVLFSITDLHRSVCVFRHIGGRAQASYSHLNFFPLPGAGMLSRIFTTIFAGSLLVAALAPAALLAAEDTAKPAAKDGKDGADSAKDDFAKLPAFPADKSAHQTLQMGGKALNYDATVGSLPVLDDKGKIIAEVMFIAYTVPGANRPVTFALNGGPGAASVYLNLGAIGPKRVQFGAEGDSPSDPATLIDNQGTWLDFTDLVFIDPVGTGFSRARVSEEDAKKKFYAAEVDIEYLSRIVYDWLVKNQRLASKKYLVGESYGGFRAPRITHYLQTRLGAAMNGMVLVSPYLEPAADNNGDLSPLPWMLTLPSISAANLERQGKLTDAAMTEIVNYTRGEYVTDLLKGRSDPQALERIVKRVTDLSGLDPTFVRRSGGRLETQAYLREIYRGAGKLGSRYDSNVTEWDPFPFAPEQRTNDPLLDSIIAPTTTAMVDFVTRTVGWKYGGRYNALSYEVNRLWSGNDEINKGSVTQLRQSVAIDPKMQVLIVHGWDDLSCPFMASKLIVDQMPLMGDPNRVQVKEYPGGHMFYSRGSSSAALRNDVLRVYAAH
;
A
#
# COMPACT_ATOMS: atom_id res chain seq x y z
N MET A 1 56.57 4.86 7.97
CA MET A 1 56.50 3.42 7.62
C MET A 1 55.62 2.73 8.62
N THR A 2 54.35 2.56 8.32
CA THR A 2 53.37 1.82 9.14
C THR A 2 52.58 0.92 8.20
N PHE A 3 52.87 -0.37 8.29
CA PHE A 3 52.19 -1.43 7.56
C PHE A 3 50.77 -1.59 8.10
N ARG A 4 49.73 -1.40 7.27
CA ARG A 4 48.39 -1.88 7.50
C ARG A 4 48.23 -3.28 6.90
N GLN A 5 47.96 -4.26 7.74
CA GLN A 5 47.54 -5.59 7.31
C GLN A 5 46.04 -5.55 6.94
N PRO A 6 45.58 -6.22 5.85
CA PRO A 6 44.17 -6.35 5.54
C PRO A 6 43.53 -7.46 6.38
N LEU A 7 42.42 -7.12 7.05
CA LEU A 7 41.53 -8.06 7.74
C LEU A 7 40.88 -9.01 6.72
N ALA A 8 41.20 -10.29 6.85
CA ALA A 8 40.53 -11.35 6.12
C ALA A 8 39.10 -11.55 6.71
N ARG A 9 38.05 -11.40 5.90
CA ARG A 9 36.69 -11.74 6.28
C ARG A 9 36.45 -13.23 6.09
N LEU A 10 36.04 -13.90 7.15
CA LEU A 10 35.65 -15.30 7.17
C LEU A 10 34.15 -15.40 6.93
N PHE A 11 33.72 -16.05 5.84
CA PHE A 11 32.31 -16.40 5.60
C PHE A 11 32.13 -17.89 5.85
N VAL A 12 31.18 -18.26 6.71
CA VAL A 12 30.75 -19.63 6.96
C VAL A 12 29.36 -19.81 6.38
N LEU A 13 29.24 -20.67 5.37
CA LEU A 13 27.95 -21.06 4.77
C LEU A 13 27.58 -22.47 5.25
N PHE A 14 26.40 -22.61 5.85
CA PHE A 14 25.83 -23.91 6.20
C PHE A 14 24.90 -24.36 5.06
N SER A 15 25.20 -25.51 4.46
CA SER A 15 24.28 -26.19 3.55
C SER A 15 23.73 -27.44 4.25
N ILE A 16 22.40 -27.54 4.33
CA ILE A 16 21.72 -28.71 4.89
C ILE A 16 21.22 -29.54 3.72
N THR A 17 22.04 -30.47 3.26
CA THR A 17 21.56 -31.63 2.51
C THR A 17 22.41 -32.85 2.84
N ASP A 18 21.74 -33.86 3.37
CA ASP A 18 22.14 -35.25 3.53
C ASP A 18 23.38 -35.68 4.35
N LEU A 19 23.04 -36.28 5.48
CA LEU A 19 23.67 -37.41 6.23
C LEU A 19 25.18 -37.45 6.49
N HIS A 20 25.97 -36.47 6.09
CA HIS A 20 27.36 -36.36 6.59
C HIS A 20 27.66 -34.89 6.92
N ARG A 21 27.96 -34.63 8.20
CA ARG A 21 28.34 -33.30 8.68
C ARG A 21 29.73 -32.95 8.18
N SER A 22 29.82 -32.17 7.09
CA SER A 22 31.06 -31.59 6.62
C SER A 22 30.96 -30.06 6.66
N VAL A 23 31.95 -29.40 7.22
CA VAL A 23 32.07 -27.94 7.22
C VAL A 23 32.99 -27.52 6.10
N CYS A 24 32.50 -26.68 5.19
CA CYS A 24 33.29 -26.13 4.10
C CYS A 24 33.80 -24.74 4.49
N VAL A 25 35.10 -24.54 4.55
CA VAL A 25 35.71 -23.24 4.88
C VAL A 25 36.35 -22.66 3.62
N PHE A 26 35.86 -21.49 3.19
CA PHE A 26 36.46 -20.76 2.08
C PHE A 26 37.43 -19.68 2.60
N ARG A 27 38.68 -19.74 2.15
CA ARG A 27 39.66 -18.67 2.37
C ARG A 27 39.98 -17.96 1.06
N HIS A 28 39.91 -16.65 1.09
CA HIS A 28 40.27 -15.82 -0.05
C HIS A 28 41.71 -15.32 0.12
N ILE A 29 42.60 -15.78 -0.71
CA ILE A 29 43.99 -15.31 -0.75
C ILE A 29 44.35 -15.11 -2.23
N GLY A 30 44.66 -13.87 -2.61
CA GLY A 30 45.27 -13.56 -3.91
C GLY A 30 44.43 -13.87 -5.16
N GLY A 31 43.11 -13.56 -5.15
CA GLY A 31 42.28 -13.58 -6.38
C GLY A 31 41.83 -14.96 -6.87
N ARG A 32 42.06 -16.04 -6.13
CA ARG A 32 41.51 -17.39 -6.42
C ARG A 32 40.87 -17.98 -5.17
N ALA A 33 39.68 -18.59 -5.31
CA ALA A 33 39.02 -19.33 -4.24
C ALA A 33 39.55 -20.77 -4.17
N GLN A 34 40.05 -21.20 -3.01
CA GLN A 34 40.38 -22.58 -2.73
C GLN A 34 39.48 -23.13 -1.64
N ALA A 35 38.86 -24.29 -1.88
CA ALA A 35 38.06 -25.02 -0.90
C ALA A 35 38.90 -26.13 -0.27
N SER A 36 38.90 -26.24 1.05
CA SER A 36 39.48 -27.35 1.78
C SER A 36 38.45 -28.06 2.65
N TYR A 37 38.45 -29.37 2.66
CA TYR A 37 37.57 -30.21 3.46
C TYR A 37 38.35 -30.75 4.68
N SER A 38 37.83 -30.59 5.88
CA SER A 38 38.35 -31.20 7.09
C SER A 38 37.29 -32.04 7.78
N HIS A 39 37.64 -33.28 8.10
CA HIS A 39 36.83 -34.19 8.90
C HIS A 39 37.09 -33.94 10.38
N LEU A 40 36.05 -33.60 11.17
CA LEU A 40 36.13 -33.52 12.62
C LEU A 40 35.66 -34.84 13.23
N ASN A 41 36.60 -35.59 13.82
CA ASN A 41 36.29 -36.78 14.62
C ASN A 41 35.85 -36.34 16.01
N PHE A 42 34.61 -36.64 16.37
CA PHE A 42 34.10 -36.48 17.74
C PHE A 42 34.19 -37.82 18.48
N PHE A 43 34.83 -37.81 19.63
CA PHE A 43 34.85 -38.94 20.57
C PHE A 43 33.42 -39.13 21.15
N PRO A 44 32.96 -40.38 21.31
CA PRO A 44 31.64 -40.63 21.92
C PRO A 44 31.73 -40.50 23.44
N LEU A 45 30.80 -39.75 24.02
CA LEU A 45 30.52 -39.71 25.45
C LEU A 45 29.72 -41.01 25.83
N PRO A 46 30.06 -41.72 26.90
CA PRO A 46 29.34 -42.89 27.33
C PRO A 46 28.06 -42.51 28.10
N GLY A 47 26.88 -42.97 27.65
CA GLY A 47 25.66 -42.88 28.43
C GLY A 47 24.39 -42.52 27.66
N ALA A 48 24.04 -43.25 26.57
CA ALA A 48 22.70 -43.20 25.99
C ALA A 48 22.40 -44.53 25.27
N GLY A 49 22.33 -45.58 26.01
CA GLY A 49 21.71 -46.83 25.56
C GLY A 49 20.32 -46.86 26.13
N MET A 50 19.28 -46.72 25.27
CA MET A 50 17.91 -47.16 25.46
C MET A 50 16.85 -46.25 24.82
N LEU A 51 16.94 -46.02 23.52
CA LEU A 51 15.83 -45.38 22.74
C LEU A 51 15.94 -45.65 21.23
N SER A 52 16.68 -46.70 20.82
CA SER A 52 16.90 -47.05 19.41
C SER A 52 16.09 -48.25 18.90
N ARG A 53 15.01 -48.64 19.54
CA ARG A 53 14.22 -49.84 19.12
C ARG A 53 12.74 -49.58 18.82
N ILE A 54 12.27 -48.34 18.67
CA ILE A 54 10.84 -48.06 18.38
C ILE A 54 10.61 -47.43 17.00
N PHE A 55 11.64 -47.09 16.24
CA PHE A 55 11.45 -46.38 14.94
C PHE A 55 11.70 -47.24 13.69
N THR A 56 11.83 -48.55 13.78
CA THR A 56 12.14 -49.41 12.62
C THR A 56 10.96 -50.25 12.11
N THR A 57 9.73 -50.06 12.58
CA THR A 57 8.60 -50.94 12.22
C THR A 57 7.41 -50.24 11.54
N ILE A 58 7.52 -49.01 11.06
CA ILE A 58 6.41 -48.28 10.39
C ILE A 58 6.71 -47.89 8.92
N PHE A 59 7.81 -48.30 8.31
CA PHE A 59 8.13 -47.93 6.92
C PHE A 59 8.23 -49.12 5.93
N ALA A 60 7.50 -50.20 6.17
CA ALA A 60 7.47 -51.35 5.26
C ALA A 60 6.03 -51.77 4.90
N GLY A 61 5.15 -50.82 4.55
CA GLY A 61 3.76 -51.15 4.28
C GLY A 61 3.01 -50.25 3.31
N SER A 62 3.66 -49.63 2.33
CA SER A 62 2.93 -48.81 1.34
C SER A 62 3.64 -48.76 -0.02
N LEU A 63 3.79 -49.94 -0.64
CA LEU A 63 4.23 -50.05 -2.03
C LEU A 63 3.67 -51.35 -2.61
N LEU A 64 2.37 -51.39 -2.90
CA LEU A 64 1.73 -52.32 -3.85
C LEU A 64 0.22 -52.07 -3.94
N VAL A 65 -0.23 -51.04 -4.64
CA VAL A 65 -1.51 -51.02 -5.37
C VAL A 65 -1.41 -49.92 -6.44
N ALA A 66 -0.93 -50.25 -7.62
CA ALA A 66 -1.14 -49.50 -8.83
C ALA A 66 -1.02 -50.44 -10.03
N ALA A 67 -2.06 -51.20 -10.29
CA ALA A 67 -2.32 -51.76 -11.61
C ALA A 67 -3.75 -52.29 -11.58
N LEU A 68 -4.62 -51.64 -12.36
CA LEU A 68 -5.80 -52.19 -13.04
C LEU A 68 -6.86 -51.09 -13.22
N ALA A 69 -6.79 -50.40 -14.35
CA ALA A 69 -7.96 -49.79 -14.99
C ALA A 69 -7.88 -50.04 -16.50
N PRO A 70 -8.97 -50.44 -17.16
CA PRO A 70 -8.96 -50.97 -18.51
C PRO A 70 -8.91 -49.86 -19.57
N ALA A 71 -8.19 -50.20 -20.65
CA ALA A 71 -8.12 -49.44 -21.89
C ALA A 71 -9.48 -49.37 -22.59
N ALA A 72 -9.93 -48.19 -22.95
CA ALA A 72 -10.92 -48.01 -24.01
C ALA A 72 -10.25 -47.35 -25.22
N LEU A 73 -10.24 -48.11 -26.29
CA LEU A 73 -9.76 -47.78 -27.63
C LEU A 73 -10.63 -46.70 -28.26
N LEU A 74 -10.04 -45.63 -28.77
CA LEU A 74 -10.57 -44.92 -29.93
C LEU A 74 -9.41 -44.43 -30.78
N ALA A 75 -9.35 -44.98 -31.99
CA ALA A 75 -8.43 -44.59 -33.05
C ALA A 75 -8.85 -43.25 -33.68
N ALA A 76 -7.90 -42.38 -33.96
CA ALA A 76 -7.99 -41.40 -35.05
C ALA A 76 -6.59 -40.96 -35.47
N GLU A 77 -6.23 -41.38 -36.61
CA GLU A 77 -5.52 -40.78 -37.75
C GLU A 77 -4.27 -39.92 -37.53
N ASP A 78 -3.25 -40.48 -38.09
CA ASP A 78 -1.97 -39.94 -38.54
C ASP A 78 -2.12 -38.64 -39.36
N THR A 79 -1.54 -37.52 -38.92
CA THR A 79 -1.14 -36.45 -39.85
C THR A 79 0.18 -35.82 -39.40
N ALA A 80 1.17 -36.05 -40.21
CA ALA A 80 2.38 -35.33 -40.54
C ALA A 80 2.92 -34.25 -39.53
N LYS A 81 4.08 -34.57 -39.03
CA LYS A 81 5.04 -33.69 -38.36
C LYS A 81 5.60 -32.66 -39.37
N PRO A 82 5.48 -31.34 -39.17
CA PRO A 82 6.32 -30.39 -39.87
C PRO A 82 7.65 -30.19 -39.15
N ALA A 83 8.69 -30.07 -39.94
CA ALA A 83 10.06 -29.86 -39.54
C ALA A 83 10.25 -28.61 -38.65
N ALA A 84 11.08 -28.72 -37.64
CA ALA A 84 11.58 -27.59 -36.87
C ALA A 84 12.29 -26.60 -37.79
N LYS A 85 11.72 -25.40 -37.93
CA LYS A 85 12.46 -24.23 -38.38
C LYS A 85 12.94 -23.47 -37.18
N ASP A 86 14.22 -23.17 -37.16
CA ASP A 86 14.89 -22.33 -36.17
C ASP A 86 14.14 -21.01 -35.95
N GLY A 87 13.50 -20.89 -34.81
CA GLY A 87 12.80 -19.68 -34.39
C GLY A 87 13.76 -18.68 -33.74
N LYS A 88 14.47 -17.91 -34.52
CA LYS A 88 15.21 -16.72 -34.08
C LYS A 88 14.42 -15.40 -34.21
N ASP A 89 13.22 -15.43 -34.77
CA ASP A 89 12.46 -14.22 -35.14
C ASP A 89 11.35 -13.83 -34.15
N GLY A 90 11.15 -14.57 -33.05
CA GLY A 90 10.05 -14.30 -32.11
C GLY A 90 10.34 -13.22 -31.04
N ALA A 91 11.60 -12.92 -30.77
CA ALA A 91 11.98 -11.97 -29.70
C ALA A 91 12.06 -10.50 -30.18
N ASP A 92 12.20 -10.27 -31.48
CA ASP A 92 12.24 -8.91 -32.05
C ASP A 92 10.85 -8.35 -32.41
N SER A 93 9.85 -9.20 -32.67
CA SER A 93 8.49 -8.74 -32.99
C SER A 93 7.74 -8.20 -31.75
N ALA A 94 8.01 -8.74 -30.55
CA ALA A 94 7.41 -8.24 -29.31
C ALA A 94 7.95 -6.85 -28.91
N LYS A 95 9.17 -6.50 -29.30
CA LYS A 95 9.78 -5.19 -29.01
C LYS A 95 9.15 -4.04 -29.80
N ASP A 96 8.57 -4.32 -30.95
CA ASP A 96 7.99 -3.31 -31.84
C ASP A 96 6.51 -2.98 -31.56
N ASP A 97 5.76 -3.86 -30.89
CA ASP A 97 4.33 -3.66 -30.67
C ASP A 97 4.00 -2.52 -29.69
N PHE A 98 4.85 -2.29 -28.68
CA PHE A 98 4.65 -1.17 -27.73
C PHE A 98 4.85 0.21 -28.37
N ALA A 99 5.67 0.28 -29.43
CA ALA A 99 5.83 1.50 -30.23
C ALA A 99 4.60 1.80 -31.10
N LYS A 100 3.77 0.80 -31.37
CA LYS A 100 2.57 0.89 -32.24
C LYS A 100 1.28 1.22 -31.48
N LEU A 101 1.32 1.38 -30.14
CA LEU A 101 0.14 1.79 -29.40
C LEU A 101 -0.38 3.14 -29.92
N PRO A 102 -1.71 3.28 -30.16
CA PRO A 102 -2.26 4.55 -30.62
C PRO A 102 -1.93 5.65 -29.62
N ALA A 103 -1.60 6.85 -30.13
CA ALA A 103 -1.37 8.00 -29.26
C ALA A 103 -2.61 8.30 -28.41
N PHE A 104 -2.41 8.87 -27.22
CA PHE A 104 -3.53 9.42 -26.47
C PHE A 104 -4.15 10.60 -27.24
N PRO A 105 -5.47 10.83 -27.08
CA PRO A 105 -6.10 12.05 -27.56
C PRO A 105 -5.39 13.29 -26.96
N ALA A 106 -5.47 14.41 -27.66
CA ALA A 106 -5.06 15.70 -27.10
C ALA A 106 -5.86 16.00 -25.81
N ASP A 107 -5.29 16.81 -24.93
CA ASP A 107 -5.99 17.28 -23.74
C ASP A 107 -7.38 17.82 -24.08
N LYS A 108 -8.38 17.46 -23.28
CA LYS A 108 -9.76 17.86 -23.45
C LYS A 108 -10.29 18.50 -22.18
N SER A 109 -10.89 19.67 -22.30
CA SER A 109 -11.53 20.37 -21.20
C SER A 109 -13.05 20.49 -21.41
N ALA A 110 -13.80 20.40 -20.33
CA ALA A 110 -15.24 20.64 -20.31
C ALA A 110 -15.61 21.55 -19.13
N HIS A 111 -16.41 22.58 -19.41
CA HIS A 111 -16.94 23.46 -18.38
C HIS A 111 -17.99 22.73 -17.55
N GLN A 112 -17.92 22.85 -16.25
CA GLN A 112 -18.80 22.18 -15.29
C GLN A 112 -19.24 23.15 -14.20
N THR A 113 -20.33 22.78 -13.52
CA THR A 113 -20.82 23.50 -12.34
C THR A 113 -21.04 22.52 -11.20
N LEU A 114 -20.65 22.93 -10.01
CA LEU A 114 -20.83 22.22 -8.74
C LEU A 114 -21.76 23.05 -7.84
N GLN A 115 -22.75 22.44 -7.23
CA GLN A 115 -23.57 23.06 -6.18
C GLN A 115 -22.99 22.72 -4.81
N MET A 116 -22.51 23.72 -4.08
CA MET A 116 -21.85 23.55 -2.79
C MET A 116 -22.30 24.62 -1.80
N GLY A 117 -22.85 24.20 -0.65
CA GLY A 117 -23.32 25.13 0.38
C GLY A 117 -24.34 26.16 -0.13
N GLY A 118 -25.19 25.79 -1.08
CA GLY A 118 -26.17 26.66 -1.71
C GLY A 118 -25.61 27.65 -2.75
N LYS A 119 -24.32 27.51 -3.13
CA LYS A 119 -23.69 28.36 -4.15
C LYS A 119 -23.22 27.50 -5.33
N ALA A 120 -23.28 28.07 -6.52
CA ALA A 120 -22.72 27.47 -7.72
C ALA A 120 -21.23 27.82 -7.85
N LEU A 121 -20.38 26.80 -8.01
CA LEU A 121 -18.96 26.94 -8.33
C LEU A 121 -18.74 26.43 -9.76
N ASN A 122 -18.36 27.34 -10.66
CA ASN A 122 -18.02 27.00 -12.03
C ASN A 122 -16.53 26.63 -12.12
N TYR A 123 -16.23 25.56 -12.86
CA TYR A 123 -14.88 25.06 -13.02
C TYR A 123 -14.68 24.35 -14.36
N ASP A 124 -13.44 24.22 -14.77
CA ASP A 124 -13.07 23.40 -15.92
C ASP A 124 -12.50 22.05 -15.47
N ALA A 125 -13.05 20.97 -16.03
CA ALA A 125 -12.52 19.62 -15.88
C ALA A 125 -11.67 19.28 -17.11
N THR A 126 -10.38 19.12 -16.93
CA THR A 126 -9.42 18.81 -18.00
C THR A 126 -8.87 17.39 -17.82
N VAL A 127 -8.99 16.58 -18.85
CA VAL A 127 -8.32 15.27 -18.95
C VAL A 127 -7.20 15.39 -19.97
N GLY A 128 -6.00 14.95 -19.60
CA GLY A 128 -4.85 15.03 -20.46
C GLY A 128 -3.77 14.01 -20.08
N SER A 129 -2.64 14.10 -20.78
CA SER A 129 -1.49 13.25 -20.49
C SER A 129 -0.17 14.02 -20.59
N LEU A 130 0.83 13.46 -19.91
CA LEU A 130 2.22 13.91 -19.96
C LEU A 130 3.12 12.71 -20.32
N PRO A 131 4.11 12.88 -21.19
CA PRO A 131 5.06 11.84 -21.53
C PRO A 131 6.11 11.66 -20.44
N VAL A 132 6.54 10.43 -20.22
CA VAL A 132 7.80 10.13 -19.52
C VAL A 132 8.84 9.83 -20.58
N LEU A 133 9.95 10.56 -20.52
CA LEU A 133 11.04 10.45 -21.49
C LEU A 133 12.23 9.70 -20.89
N ASP A 134 12.91 8.90 -21.69
CA ASP A 134 14.23 8.38 -21.33
C ASP A 134 15.34 9.41 -21.58
N ASP A 135 16.59 9.05 -21.24
CA ASP A 135 17.76 9.92 -21.41
C ASP A 135 18.05 10.34 -22.86
N LYS A 136 17.42 9.65 -23.84
CA LYS A 136 17.53 9.95 -25.26
C LYS A 136 16.36 10.76 -25.80
N GLY A 137 15.42 11.15 -24.93
CA GLY A 137 14.22 11.89 -25.30
C GLY A 137 13.12 11.02 -25.94
N LYS A 138 13.23 9.68 -25.88
CA LYS A 138 12.17 8.77 -26.36
C LYS A 138 11.08 8.67 -25.31
N ILE A 139 9.82 8.70 -25.73
CA ILE A 139 8.67 8.47 -24.86
C ILE A 139 8.66 6.99 -24.45
N ILE A 140 8.77 6.72 -23.16
CA ILE A 140 8.76 5.38 -22.56
C ILE A 140 7.49 5.09 -21.76
N ALA A 141 6.72 6.13 -21.40
CA ALA A 141 5.39 6.01 -20.81
C ALA A 141 4.55 7.27 -21.07
N GLU A 142 3.25 7.15 -20.91
CA GLU A 142 2.30 8.26 -20.95
C GLU A 142 1.47 8.21 -19.67
N VAL A 143 1.52 9.29 -18.90
CA VAL A 143 0.86 9.44 -17.59
C VAL A 143 -0.35 10.36 -17.73
N MET A 144 -1.53 9.80 -17.46
CA MET A 144 -2.78 10.53 -17.48
C MET A 144 -2.93 11.39 -16.23
N PHE A 145 -3.54 12.55 -16.38
CA PHE A 145 -4.01 13.38 -15.28
C PHE A 145 -5.44 13.85 -15.51
N ILE A 146 -6.14 14.14 -14.40
CA ILE A 146 -7.41 14.85 -14.39
C ILE A 146 -7.21 16.09 -13.54
N ALA A 147 -7.43 17.28 -14.12
CA ALA A 147 -7.30 18.54 -13.43
C ALA A 147 -8.65 19.25 -13.36
N TYR A 148 -8.95 19.81 -12.19
CA TYR A 148 -10.09 20.67 -11.96
C TYR A 148 -9.58 22.06 -11.59
N THR A 149 -9.94 23.07 -12.40
CA THR A 149 -9.46 24.45 -12.22
C THR A 149 -10.62 25.43 -12.16
N VAL A 150 -10.53 26.37 -11.23
CA VAL A 150 -11.50 27.45 -11.10
C VAL A 150 -10.86 28.74 -11.59
N PRO A 151 -11.55 29.55 -12.41
CA PRO A 151 -11.00 30.83 -12.86
C PRO A 151 -10.60 31.73 -11.68
N GLY A 152 -9.40 32.27 -11.72
CA GLY A 152 -8.87 33.16 -10.70
C GLY A 152 -7.36 33.22 -10.67
N ALA A 153 -6.80 34.38 -10.32
CA ALA A 153 -5.35 34.56 -10.17
C ALA A 153 -4.88 33.97 -8.83
N ASN A 154 -3.65 33.44 -8.82
CA ASN A 154 -2.92 33.02 -7.60
C ASN A 154 -3.59 31.92 -6.77
N ARG A 155 -4.47 31.11 -7.36
CA ARG A 155 -5.04 29.97 -6.65
C ARG A 155 -3.95 28.94 -6.31
N PRO A 156 -4.01 28.30 -5.14
CA PRO A 156 -3.17 27.13 -4.86
C PRO A 156 -3.43 26.00 -5.85
N VAL A 157 -2.48 25.09 -5.99
CA VAL A 157 -2.65 23.84 -6.73
C VAL A 157 -2.29 22.66 -5.84
N THR A 158 -3.13 21.64 -5.86
CA THR A 158 -2.99 20.41 -5.07
C THR A 158 -2.89 19.22 -6.00
N PHE A 159 -1.78 18.51 -5.93
CA PHE A 159 -1.61 17.23 -6.60
C PHE A 159 -2.03 16.09 -5.69
N ALA A 160 -2.75 15.11 -6.21
CA ALA A 160 -3.27 13.98 -5.45
C ALA A 160 -2.88 12.65 -6.07
N LEU A 161 -2.43 11.72 -5.22
CA LEU A 161 -1.96 10.38 -5.58
C LEU A 161 -2.52 9.34 -4.61
N ASN A 162 -3.26 8.37 -5.11
CA ASN A 162 -3.56 7.15 -4.36
C ASN A 162 -2.33 6.22 -4.30
N GLY A 163 -2.47 5.12 -3.59
CA GLY A 163 -1.40 4.19 -3.27
C GLY A 163 -1.44 2.88 -4.03
N GLY A 164 -1.61 1.83 -3.32
CA GLY A 164 -1.48 0.44 -3.75
C GLY A 164 -0.14 -0.16 -3.33
N PRO A 165 0.95 -0.15 -4.11
CA PRO A 165 1.08 0.35 -5.50
C PRO A 165 0.12 -0.31 -6.47
N GLY A 166 -0.32 0.44 -7.48
CA GLY A 166 -1.25 -0.06 -8.50
C GLY A 166 -2.65 0.57 -8.46
N ALA A 167 -2.93 1.51 -7.54
CA ALA A 167 -4.18 2.27 -7.54
C ALA A 167 -4.06 3.55 -8.38
N ALA A 168 -5.07 3.81 -9.20
CA ALA A 168 -5.32 5.10 -9.83
C ALA A 168 -5.77 6.12 -8.78
N SER A 169 -5.60 7.42 -9.03
CA SER A 169 -5.99 8.49 -8.10
C SER A 169 -7.51 8.73 -8.05
N VAL A 170 -8.29 7.79 -8.56
CA VAL A 170 -9.73 7.84 -8.65
C VAL A 170 -10.42 7.82 -7.28
N TYR A 171 -9.85 7.15 -6.28
CA TYR A 171 -10.45 7.07 -4.94
C TYR A 171 -10.38 8.41 -4.20
N LEU A 172 -9.25 9.12 -4.29
CA LEU A 172 -9.18 10.51 -3.82
C LEU A 172 -10.05 11.44 -4.68
N ASN A 173 -10.11 11.21 -6.00
CA ASN A 173 -10.87 12.04 -6.92
C ASN A 173 -12.38 11.91 -6.68
N LEU A 174 -12.92 10.71 -6.89
CA LEU A 174 -14.38 10.48 -6.82
C LEU A 174 -14.86 10.04 -5.43
N GLY A 175 -13.98 9.84 -4.48
CA GLY A 175 -14.34 9.43 -3.12
C GLY A 175 -14.14 10.53 -2.06
N ALA A 176 -13.10 11.37 -2.22
CA ALA A 176 -12.67 12.29 -1.19
C ALA A 176 -12.81 13.76 -1.56
N ILE A 177 -11.91 14.28 -2.42
CA ILE A 177 -11.65 15.72 -2.54
C ILE A 177 -12.03 16.35 -3.89
N GLY A 178 -12.32 15.53 -4.91
CA GLY A 178 -12.76 16.03 -6.22
C GLY A 178 -14.15 16.63 -6.19
N PRO A 179 -14.58 17.32 -7.27
CA PRO A 179 -15.86 18.03 -7.31
C PRO A 179 -17.08 17.10 -7.39
N LYS A 180 -16.92 15.88 -7.86
CA LYS A 180 -17.96 14.86 -7.95
C LYS A 180 -17.61 13.68 -7.06
N ARG A 181 -18.63 12.97 -6.59
CA ARG A 181 -18.47 11.85 -5.67
C ARG A 181 -19.30 10.64 -6.10
N VAL A 182 -18.73 9.45 -5.97
CA VAL A 182 -19.41 8.15 -5.94
C VAL A 182 -19.53 7.72 -4.48
N GLN A 183 -20.67 7.17 -4.08
CA GLN A 183 -20.82 6.56 -2.76
C GLN A 183 -20.17 5.18 -2.73
N PHE A 184 -19.43 4.89 -1.65
CA PHE A 184 -18.83 3.60 -1.39
C PHE A 184 -18.49 3.44 0.11
N GLY A 185 -17.93 2.29 0.50
CA GLY A 185 -17.63 1.97 1.89
C GLY A 185 -18.90 1.73 2.70
N ALA A 186 -18.93 2.21 3.95
CA ALA A 186 -20.06 2.02 4.86
C ALA A 186 -21.36 2.73 4.41
N GLU A 187 -21.25 3.73 3.55
CA GLU A 187 -22.38 4.50 3.00
C GLU A 187 -22.66 4.11 1.53
N GLY A 188 -21.99 3.08 1.00
CA GLY A 188 -22.10 2.66 -0.39
C GLY A 188 -23.28 1.74 -0.66
N ASP A 189 -23.74 1.75 -1.92
CA ASP A 189 -24.74 0.84 -2.46
C ASP A 189 -24.09 -0.49 -2.93
N SER A 190 -24.88 -1.41 -3.45
CA SER A 190 -24.37 -2.64 -4.04
C SER A 190 -23.47 -2.36 -5.26
N PRO A 191 -22.42 -3.18 -5.51
CA PRO A 191 -21.54 -3.01 -6.68
C PRO A 191 -22.27 -3.07 -8.04
N SER A 192 -23.45 -3.65 -8.08
CA SER A 192 -24.29 -3.75 -9.29
C SER A 192 -25.23 -2.55 -9.48
N ASP A 193 -25.35 -1.67 -8.50
CA ASP A 193 -26.18 -0.47 -8.64
C ASP A 193 -25.53 0.52 -9.62
N PRO A 194 -26.32 1.36 -10.33
CA PRO A 194 -25.77 2.35 -11.23
C PRO A 194 -24.85 3.33 -10.50
N ALA A 195 -23.60 3.41 -10.94
CA ALA A 195 -22.62 4.33 -10.38
C ALA A 195 -22.95 5.78 -10.75
N THR A 196 -23.69 6.46 -9.88
CA THR A 196 -24.12 7.86 -10.08
C THR A 196 -23.14 8.82 -9.43
N LEU A 197 -22.68 9.81 -10.20
CA LEU A 197 -21.88 10.93 -9.67
C LEU A 197 -22.80 12.02 -9.12
N ILE A 198 -22.58 12.35 -7.87
CA ILE A 198 -23.25 13.48 -7.19
C ILE A 198 -22.25 14.61 -6.92
N ASP A 199 -22.76 15.80 -6.62
CA ASP A 199 -21.92 16.93 -6.20
C ASP A 199 -21.30 16.65 -4.83
N ASN A 200 -19.97 16.79 -4.75
CA ASN A 200 -19.24 16.52 -3.53
C ASN A 200 -19.20 17.74 -2.60
N GLN A 201 -19.93 17.69 -1.49
CA GLN A 201 -19.92 18.75 -0.48
C GLN A 201 -18.60 18.82 0.31
N GLY A 202 -17.80 17.75 0.28
CA GLY A 202 -16.47 17.66 0.90
C GLY A 202 -15.32 18.10 -0.02
N THR A 203 -15.60 18.56 -1.22
CA THR A 203 -14.57 18.96 -2.19
C THR A 203 -13.68 20.09 -1.66
N TRP A 204 -12.44 20.12 -2.14
CA TRP A 204 -11.47 21.19 -1.86
C TRP A 204 -11.38 22.21 -3.00
N LEU A 205 -12.17 22.03 -4.05
CA LEU A 205 -12.07 22.85 -5.27
C LEU A 205 -12.36 24.33 -5.04
N ASP A 206 -13.09 24.70 -4.01
CA ASP A 206 -13.40 26.09 -3.69
C ASP A 206 -12.17 26.88 -3.18
N PHE A 207 -11.15 26.24 -2.60
CA PHE A 207 -9.95 26.90 -2.10
C PHE A 207 -8.63 26.51 -2.81
N THR A 208 -8.62 25.45 -3.61
CA THR A 208 -7.43 25.02 -4.37
C THR A 208 -7.85 24.37 -5.69
N ASP A 209 -7.04 24.50 -6.74
CA ASP A 209 -7.19 23.69 -7.94
C ASP A 209 -6.67 22.29 -7.65
N LEU A 210 -7.25 21.26 -8.29
CA LEU A 210 -6.96 19.86 -8.01
C LEU A 210 -6.40 19.15 -9.25
N VAL A 211 -5.34 18.38 -9.07
CA VAL A 211 -4.70 17.60 -10.13
C VAL A 211 -4.50 16.17 -9.63
N PHE A 212 -5.25 15.23 -10.20
CA PHE A 212 -5.14 13.81 -9.91
C PHE A 212 -4.26 13.15 -10.96
N ILE A 213 -3.22 12.44 -10.54
CA ILE A 213 -2.25 11.79 -11.42
C ILE A 213 -2.42 10.27 -11.25
N ASP A 214 -2.62 9.56 -12.35
CA ASP A 214 -2.64 8.11 -12.37
C ASP A 214 -1.24 7.59 -12.68
N PRO A 215 -0.55 6.92 -11.74
CA PRO A 215 0.77 6.32 -12.00
C PRO A 215 0.76 5.33 -13.17
N VAL A 216 1.92 5.08 -13.79
CA VAL A 216 2.06 4.14 -14.91
C VAL A 216 1.46 2.77 -14.56
N GLY A 217 0.62 2.24 -15.44
CA GLY A 217 -0.10 0.97 -15.26
C GLY A 217 -1.41 1.09 -14.48
N THR A 218 -1.81 2.30 -14.07
CA THR A 218 -3.08 2.58 -13.41
C THR A 218 -3.91 3.59 -14.21
N GLY A 219 -5.21 3.66 -13.95
CA GLY A 219 -6.09 4.47 -14.77
C GLY A 219 -5.98 4.10 -16.25
N PHE A 220 -5.80 5.09 -17.11
CA PHE A 220 -5.41 4.89 -18.50
C PHE A 220 -3.89 5.03 -18.74
N SER A 221 -3.12 5.39 -17.71
CA SER A 221 -1.67 5.56 -17.81
C SER A 221 -0.98 4.25 -18.20
N ARG A 222 0.01 4.32 -19.10
CA ARG A 222 0.59 3.14 -19.71
C ARG A 222 2.09 3.27 -19.97
N ALA A 223 2.80 2.17 -19.84
CA ALA A 223 4.16 2.03 -20.35
C ALA A 223 4.15 1.89 -21.89
N ARG A 224 5.20 2.37 -22.56
CA ARG A 224 5.48 2.20 -24.00
C ARG A 224 6.78 1.42 -24.23
N VAL A 225 7.06 0.54 -23.31
CA VAL A 225 8.20 -0.39 -23.32
C VAL A 225 7.70 -1.77 -22.93
N SER A 226 8.55 -2.79 -23.07
CA SER A 226 8.22 -4.16 -22.65
C SER A 226 7.85 -4.24 -21.16
N GLU A 227 7.13 -5.28 -20.76
CA GLU A 227 6.77 -5.51 -19.35
C GLU A 227 8.02 -5.59 -18.45
N GLU A 228 9.09 -6.26 -18.93
CA GLU A 228 10.36 -6.37 -18.23
C GLU A 228 11.01 -4.99 -18.01
N ASP A 229 11.02 -4.15 -19.04
CA ASP A 229 11.53 -2.78 -18.95
C ASP A 229 10.62 -1.89 -18.09
N ALA A 230 9.29 -2.06 -18.19
CA ALA A 230 8.32 -1.33 -17.38
C ALA A 230 8.53 -1.63 -15.88
N LYS A 231 8.76 -2.90 -15.53
CA LYS A 231 9.09 -3.30 -14.16
C LYS A 231 10.31 -2.56 -13.63
N LYS A 232 11.39 -2.47 -14.42
CA LYS A 232 12.64 -1.80 -14.03
C LYS A 232 12.53 -0.29 -13.97
N LYS A 233 11.70 0.32 -14.84
CA LYS A 233 11.62 1.78 -15.04
C LYS A 233 10.52 2.47 -14.25
N PHE A 234 9.50 1.73 -13.77
CA PHE A 234 8.32 2.32 -13.14
C PHE A 234 7.88 1.63 -11.85
N TYR A 235 8.18 0.32 -11.66
CA TYR A 235 7.59 -0.46 -10.57
C TYR A 235 8.59 -0.77 -9.44
N ALA A 236 9.35 0.25 -9.07
CA ALA A 236 10.17 0.27 -7.86
C ALA A 236 10.11 1.66 -7.21
N ALA A 237 10.34 1.73 -5.91
CA ALA A 237 10.12 2.95 -5.13
C ALA A 237 10.91 4.16 -5.66
N GLU A 238 12.18 4.00 -5.98
CA GLU A 238 13.05 5.11 -6.40
C GLU A 238 12.63 5.67 -7.76
N VAL A 239 12.47 4.82 -8.76
CA VAL A 239 12.08 5.23 -10.12
C VAL A 239 10.64 5.77 -10.17
N ASP A 240 9.75 5.24 -9.33
CA ASP A 240 8.38 5.73 -9.17
C ASP A 240 8.38 7.20 -8.67
N ILE A 241 9.16 7.49 -7.64
CA ILE A 241 9.30 8.85 -7.11
C ILE A 241 9.92 9.80 -8.14
N GLU A 242 10.92 9.34 -8.87
CA GLU A 242 11.61 10.16 -9.85
C GLU A 242 10.67 10.59 -10.99
N TYR A 243 10.02 9.64 -11.68
CA TYR A 243 9.16 10.02 -12.79
C TYR A 243 7.90 10.77 -12.34
N LEU A 244 7.30 10.43 -11.19
CA LEU A 244 6.14 11.16 -10.68
C LEU A 244 6.49 12.59 -10.28
N SER A 245 7.66 12.81 -9.68
CA SER A 245 8.15 14.17 -9.40
C SER A 245 8.31 14.97 -10.69
N ARG A 246 8.83 14.35 -11.74
CA ARG A 246 8.96 14.97 -13.06
C ARG A 246 7.59 15.29 -13.66
N ILE A 247 6.61 14.39 -13.57
CA ILE A 247 5.22 14.63 -14.03
C ILE A 247 4.59 15.83 -13.30
N VAL A 248 4.75 15.93 -11.97
CA VAL A 248 4.27 17.09 -11.21
C VAL A 248 4.93 18.38 -11.71
N TYR A 249 6.24 18.37 -11.89
CA TYR A 249 6.99 19.52 -12.38
C TYR A 249 6.56 19.91 -13.81
N ASP A 250 6.46 18.97 -14.72
CA ASP A 250 6.09 19.20 -16.11
C ASP A 250 4.64 19.71 -16.22
N TRP A 251 3.72 19.23 -15.35
CA TRP A 251 2.38 19.81 -15.27
C TRP A 251 2.40 21.27 -14.82
N LEU A 252 3.22 21.62 -13.82
CA LEU A 252 3.39 23.00 -13.35
C LEU A 252 3.95 23.93 -14.44
N VAL A 253 4.91 23.45 -15.22
CA VAL A 253 5.48 24.18 -16.36
C VAL A 253 4.45 24.36 -17.46
N LYS A 254 3.81 23.27 -17.92
CA LYS A 254 2.80 23.26 -18.97
C LYS A 254 1.66 24.23 -18.70
N ASN A 255 1.23 24.31 -17.44
CA ASN A 255 0.08 25.13 -17.02
C ASN A 255 0.51 26.49 -16.40
N GLN A 256 1.80 26.86 -16.45
CA GLN A 256 2.34 28.12 -15.92
C GLN A 256 2.04 28.32 -14.42
N ARG A 257 2.12 27.24 -13.62
CA ARG A 257 1.75 27.25 -12.21
C ARG A 257 2.94 27.12 -11.24
N LEU A 258 4.19 27.34 -11.72
CA LEU A 258 5.39 27.28 -10.87
C LEU A 258 5.35 28.29 -9.71
N ALA A 259 4.74 29.47 -9.91
CA ALA A 259 4.58 30.50 -8.88
C ALA A 259 3.42 30.27 -7.92
N SER A 260 2.51 29.32 -8.19
CA SER A 260 1.38 29.01 -7.29
C SER A 260 1.87 28.38 -5.99
N LYS A 261 1.12 28.56 -4.90
CA LYS A 261 1.26 27.71 -3.71
C LYS A 261 0.91 26.27 -4.10
N LYS A 262 1.73 25.32 -3.68
CA LYS A 262 1.67 23.93 -4.10
C LYS A 262 1.52 22.98 -2.92
N TYR A 263 0.59 22.06 -3.01
CA TYR A 263 0.31 21.06 -2.00
C TYR A 263 0.31 19.67 -2.62
N LEU A 264 0.65 18.66 -1.82
CA LEU A 264 0.62 17.26 -2.24
C LEU A 264 -0.26 16.45 -1.28
N VAL A 265 -1.18 15.69 -1.84
CA VAL A 265 -2.04 14.75 -1.11
C VAL A 265 -1.64 13.33 -1.51
N GLY A 266 -1.34 12.50 -0.54
CA GLY A 266 -1.03 11.09 -0.76
C GLY A 266 -1.81 10.18 0.16
N GLU A 267 -2.47 9.16 -0.39
CA GLU A 267 -3.18 8.16 0.40
C GLU A 267 -2.46 6.82 0.37
N SER A 268 -2.37 6.15 1.53
CA SER A 268 -1.77 4.82 1.64
C SER A 268 -0.30 4.82 1.17
N TYR A 269 0.08 4.02 0.19
CA TYR A 269 1.37 4.11 -0.48
C TYR A 269 1.58 5.48 -1.18
N GLY A 270 0.51 6.21 -1.53
CA GLY A 270 0.60 7.63 -1.92
C GLY A 270 1.14 8.52 -0.79
N GLY A 271 0.85 8.17 0.46
CA GLY A 271 1.43 8.79 1.66
C GLY A 271 2.92 8.47 1.85
N PHE A 272 3.40 7.31 1.36
CA PHE A 272 4.83 7.02 1.23
C PHE A 272 5.46 7.87 0.11
N ARG A 273 4.75 8.04 -1.02
CA ARG A 273 5.20 8.85 -2.16
C ARG A 273 5.34 10.33 -1.81
N ALA A 274 4.37 10.90 -1.11
CA ALA A 274 4.24 12.34 -0.94
C ALA A 274 5.48 13.01 -0.28
N PRO A 275 6.04 12.54 0.83
CA PRO A 275 7.26 13.11 1.39
C PRO A 275 8.48 12.97 0.48
N ARG A 276 8.60 11.85 -0.22
CA ARG A 276 9.71 11.60 -1.15
C ARG A 276 9.63 12.49 -2.39
N ILE A 277 8.44 12.61 -3.00
CA ILE A 277 8.19 13.52 -4.13
C ILE A 277 8.45 14.97 -3.71
N THR A 278 7.94 15.38 -2.55
CA THR A 278 8.18 16.74 -2.01
C THR A 278 9.66 17.03 -1.87
N HIS A 279 10.42 16.11 -1.26
CA HIS A 279 11.86 16.25 -1.10
C HIS A 279 12.60 16.26 -2.45
N TYR A 280 12.20 15.42 -3.39
CA TYR A 280 12.81 15.37 -4.73
C TYR A 280 12.53 16.66 -5.52
N LEU A 281 11.31 17.16 -5.49
CA LEU A 281 10.94 18.44 -6.11
C LEU A 281 11.76 19.59 -5.55
N GLN A 282 11.89 19.68 -4.22
CA GLN A 282 12.67 20.75 -3.57
C GLN A 282 14.16 20.68 -3.90
N THR A 283 14.76 19.49 -3.86
CA THR A 283 16.22 19.32 -3.88
C THR A 283 16.79 19.01 -5.25
N ARG A 284 15.99 18.48 -6.18
CA ARG A 284 16.43 18.06 -7.51
C ARG A 284 15.83 18.88 -8.64
N LEU A 285 14.57 19.29 -8.51
CA LEU A 285 13.85 20.01 -9.57
C LEU A 285 13.64 21.51 -9.27
N GLY A 286 13.97 21.99 -8.07
CA GLY A 286 13.88 23.39 -7.70
C GLY A 286 12.44 23.89 -7.51
N ALA A 287 11.48 23.01 -7.22
CA ALA A 287 10.09 23.36 -6.97
C ALA A 287 9.69 23.02 -5.52
N ALA A 288 9.55 24.03 -4.68
CA ALA A 288 9.15 23.86 -3.29
C ALA A 288 7.64 23.64 -3.17
N MET A 289 7.23 22.72 -2.26
CA MET A 289 5.85 22.49 -1.85
C MET A 289 5.55 23.27 -0.57
N ASN A 290 4.35 23.82 -0.44
CA ASN A 290 3.93 24.56 0.75
C ASN A 290 3.42 23.64 1.87
N GLY A 291 2.89 22.47 1.52
CA GLY A 291 2.43 21.51 2.51
C GLY A 291 2.05 20.18 1.93
N MET A 292 1.79 19.24 2.83
CA MET A 292 1.33 17.89 2.51
C MET A 292 0.11 17.51 3.36
N VAL A 293 -0.82 16.76 2.76
CA VAL A 293 -1.87 16.04 3.49
C VAL A 293 -1.68 14.55 3.22
N LEU A 294 -1.37 13.79 4.26
CA LEU A 294 -1.08 12.36 4.19
C LEU A 294 -2.28 11.59 4.74
N VAL A 295 -3.03 10.94 3.86
CA VAL A 295 -4.28 10.23 4.19
C VAL A 295 -3.96 8.76 4.41
N SER A 296 -4.18 8.25 5.62
CA SER A 296 -3.90 6.86 5.99
C SER A 296 -2.54 6.38 5.46
N PRO A 297 -1.43 7.13 5.70
CA PRO A 297 -0.19 6.91 4.99
C PRO A 297 0.57 5.68 5.48
N TYR A 298 1.25 4.98 4.54
CA TYR A 298 2.21 3.92 4.82
C TYR A 298 3.62 4.49 4.89
N LEU A 299 3.96 5.15 6.02
CA LEU A 299 5.20 5.93 6.14
C LEU A 299 6.43 5.08 6.49
N GLU A 300 6.26 4.02 7.27
CA GLU A 300 7.36 3.21 7.80
C GLU A 300 7.03 1.71 7.74
N PRO A 301 7.30 1.08 6.60
CA PRO A 301 7.02 -0.35 6.40
C PRO A 301 7.72 -1.28 7.39
N ALA A 302 8.90 -0.87 7.88
CA ALA A 302 9.64 -1.67 8.87
C ALA A 302 8.87 -1.84 10.19
N ALA A 303 7.89 -0.98 10.49
CA ALA A 303 7.05 -1.12 11.67
C ALA A 303 6.21 -2.41 11.65
N ASP A 304 5.83 -2.89 10.47
CA ASP A 304 4.99 -4.08 10.30
C ASP A 304 5.80 -5.38 10.23
N ASN A 305 7.10 -5.31 9.91
CA ASN A 305 7.92 -6.46 9.52
C ASN A 305 9.10 -6.75 10.49
N ASN A 306 8.96 -6.47 11.78
CA ASN A 306 10.06 -6.62 12.75
C ASN A 306 10.28 -8.05 13.28
N GLY A 307 9.71 -9.06 12.64
CA GLY A 307 9.84 -10.48 13.03
C GLY A 307 9.13 -10.83 14.35
N ASP A 308 9.19 -12.10 14.74
CA ASP A 308 8.42 -12.68 15.85
C ASP A 308 8.76 -12.09 17.24
N LEU A 309 9.92 -11.47 17.39
CA LEU A 309 10.37 -10.90 18.66
C LEU A 309 9.81 -9.49 18.91
N SER A 310 9.36 -8.78 17.88
CA SER A 310 8.88 -7.42 18.04
C SER A 310 7.46 -7.38 18.59
N PRO A 311 7.17 -6.60 19.62
CA PRO A 311 5.81 -6.32 20.06
C PRO A 311 5.13 -5.25 19.17
N LEU A 312 5.89 -4.57 18.32
CA LEU A 312 5.46 -3.38 17.59
C LEU A 312 4.24 -3.61 16.70
N PRO A 313 4.17 -4.66 15.84
CA PRO A 313 3.01 -4.89 15.00
C PRO A 313 1.70 -4.98 15.81
N TRP A 314 1.74 -5.66 16.94
CA TRP A 314 0.58 -5.84 17.82
C TRP A 314 0.18 -4.55 18.55
N MET A 315 1.18 -3.74 18.92
CA MET A 315 0.98 -2.43 19.52
C MET A 315 0.38 -1.43 18.51
N LEU A 316 0.70 -1.55 17.23
CA LEU A 316 0.15 -0.67 16.19
C LEU A 316 -1.31 -0.99 15.87
N THR A 317 -1.69 -2.27 15.87
CA THR A 317 -3.02 -2.72 15.42
C THR A 317 -4.07 -2.74 16.52
N LEU A 318 -3.70 -3.02 17.78
CA LEU A 318 -4.67 -3.13 18.89
C LEU A 318 -5.56 -1.89 19.07
N PRO A 319 -5.08 -0.64 18.96
CA PRO A 319 -5.95 0.53 19.06
C PRO A 319 -7.02 0.60 17.98
N SER A 320 -6.68 0.27 16.72
CA SER A 320 -7.67 0.23 15.63
C SER A 320 -8.69 -0.90 15.79
N ILE A 321 -8.27 -2.09 16.23
CA ILE A 321 -9.18 -3.18 16.61
C ILE A 321 -10.15 -2.73 17.71
N SER A 322 -9.64 -2.02 18.69
CA SER A 322 -10.45 -1.52 19.81
C SER A 322 -11.44 -0.44 19.38
N ALA A 323 -11.00 0.46 18.49
CA ALA A 323 -11.86 1.48 17.91
C ALA A 323 -13.06 0.87 17.18
N ALA A 324 -12.81 -0.11 16.32
CA ALA A 324 -13.86 -0.83 15.61
C ALA A 324 -14.87 -1.50 16.57
N ASN A 325 -14.38 -2.11 17.66
CA ASN A 325 -15.25 -2.70 18.67
C ASN A 325 -16.11 -1.63 19.38
N LEU A 326 -15.49 -0.51 19.76
CA LEU A 326 -16.20 0.61 20.38
C LEU A 326 -17.22 1.24 19.43
N GLU A 327 -16.90 1.36 18.15
CA GLU A 327 -17.83 1.87 17.14
C GLU A 327 -19.06 0.96 17.02
N ARG A 328 -18.88 -0.36 16.92
CA ARG A 328 -19.98 -1.34 16.92
C ARG A 328 -20.89 -1.24 18.15
N GLN A 329 -20.32 -0.81 19.30
CA GLN A 329 -21.05 -0.61 20.54
C GLN A 329 -21.65 0.82 20.69
N GLY A 330 -21.39 1.73 19.76
CA GLY A 330 -21.77 3.15 19.88
C GLY A 330 -21.04 3.90 20.99
N LYS A 331 -19.81 3.46 21.36
CA LYS A 331 -19.01 3.99 22.47
C LYS A 331 -17.69 4.63 22.04
N LEU A 332 -17.45 4.75 20.73
CA LEU A 332 -16.21 5.37 20.22
C LEU A 332 -16.18 6.85 20.58
N THR A 333 -15.17 7.25 21.34
CA THR A 333 -14.91 8.65 21.73
C THR A 333 -13.41 8.90 21.84
N ASP A 334 -12.96 10.15 21.68
CA ASP A 334 -11.55 10.54 21.82
C ASP A 334 -10.98 10.20 23.22
N ALA A 335 -11.79 10.32 24.26
CA ALA A 335 -11.40 9.96 25.62
C ALA A 335 -11.12 8.46 25.75
N ALA A 336 -12.01 7.61 25.23
CA ALA A 336 -11.82 6.15 25.22
C ALA A 336 -10.56 5.77 24.42
N MET A 337 -10.37 6.38 23.25
CA MET A 337 -9.18 6.11 22.42
C MET A 337 -7.88 6.57 23.09
N THR A 338 -7.91 7.68 23.81
CA THR A 338 -6.74 8.14 24.61
C THR A 338 -6.36 7.11 25.67
N GLU A 339 -7.32 6.54 26.39
CA GLU A 339 -7.09 5.47 27.39
C GLU A 339 -6.47 4.23 26.72
N ILE A 340 -7.01 3.80 25.58
CA ILE A 340 -6.54 2.64 24.84
C ILE A 340 -5.10 2.83 24.33
N VAL A 341 -4.79 4.01 23.79
CA VAL A 341 -3.43 4.35 23.35
C VAL A 341 -2.46 4.31 24.50
N ASN A 342 -2.83 4.85 25.67
CA ASN A 342 -1.99 4.82 26.88
C ASN A 342 -1.78 3.38 27.38
N TYR A 343 -2.84 2.57 27.45
CA TYR A 343 -2.72 1.15 27.78
C TYR A 343 -1.76 0.42 26.81
N THR A 344 -1.92 0.66 25.51
CA THR A 344 -1.13 0.00 24.48
C THR A 344 0.36 0.36 24.57
N ARG A 345 0.69 1.62 24.85
CA ARG A 345 2.07 2.10 25.02
C ARG A 345 2.71 1.66 26.34
N GLY A 346 1.92 1.30 27.34
CA GLY A 346 2.37 0.98 28.70
C GLY A 346 2.25 -0.50 29.02
N GLU A 347 1.12 -0.89 29.61
CA GLU A 347 0.92 -2.24 30.15
C GLU A 347 0.96 -3.32 29.07
N TYR A 348 0.28 -3.09 27.95
CA TYR A 348 0.18 -4.10 26.88
C TYR A 348 1.55 -4.46 26.30
N VAL A 349 2.36 -3.48 25.89
CA VAL A 349 3.70 -3.74 25.35
C VAL A 349 4.62 -4.39 26.39
N THR A 350 4.50 -3.97 27.66
CA THR A 350 5.27 -4.54 28.77
C THR A 350 4.92 -6.01 28.99
N ASP A 351 3.65 -6.35 29.01
CA ASP A 351 3.19 -7.72 29.20
C ASP A 351 3.47 -8.62 27.99
N LEU A 352 3.42 -8.08 26.75
CA LEU A 352 3.88 -8.80 25.55
C LEU A 352 5.36 -9.19 25.64
N LEU A 353 6.21 -8.30 26.20
CA LEU A 353 7.64 -8.55 26.36
C LEU A 353 7.94 -9.58 27.45
N LYS A 354 7.12 -9.67 28.52
CA LYS A 354 7.23 -10.75 29.51
C LYS A 354 6.91 -12.12 28.91
N GLY A 355 6.10 -12.13 27.87
CA GLY A 355 5.78 -13.32 27.10
C GLY A 355 4.80 -14.29 27.78
N ARG A 356 4.57 -15.43 27.12
CA ARG A 356 3.61 -16.45 27.58
C ARG A 356 4.09 -17.25 28.81
N SER A 357 5.38 -17.14 29.14
CA SER A 357 5.98 -17.79 30.32
C SER A 357 5.66 -17.06 31.64
N ASP A 358 5.17 -15.83 31.59
CA ASP A 358 4.62 -15.12 32.75
C ASP A 358 3.08 -15.29 32.77
N PRO A 359 2.53 -16.19 33.63
CA PRO A 359 1.09 -16.44 33.67
C PRO A 359 0.27 -15.20 34.06
N GLN A 360 0.82 -14.32 34.93
CA GLN A 360 0.10 -13.13 35.35
C GLN A 360 0.02 -12.09 34.24
N ALA A 361 1.08 -11.90 33.45
CA ALA A 361 1.06 -11.06 32.28
C ALA A 361 0.05 -11.57 31.25
N LEU A 362 0.06 -12.89 31.00
CA LEU A 362 -0.90 -13.51 30.08
C LEU A 362 -2.36 -13.30 30.52
N GLU A 363 -2.67 -13.46 31.83
CA GLU A 363 -4.04 -13.24 32.34
C GLU A 363 -4.49 -11.77 32.16
N ARG A 364 -3.61 -10.80 32.43
CA ARG A 364 -3.94 -9.39 32.20
C ARG A 364 -4.20 -9.11 30.73
N ILE A 365 -3.33 -9.62 29.83
CA ILE A 365 -3.54 -9.49 28.37
C ILE A 365 -4.87 -10.12 27.97
N VAL A 366 -5.14 -11.35 28.36
CA VAL A 366 -6.38 -12.06 27.96
C VAL A 366 -7.59 -11.24 28.39
N LYS A 367 -7.64 -10.80 29.64
CA LYS A 367 -8.76 -10.00 30.15
C LYS A 367 -8.93 -8.72 29.33
N ARG A 368 -7.88 -7.90 29.24
CA ARG A 368 -7.99 -6.56 28.67
C ARG A 368 -8.18 -6.60 27.14
N VAL A 369 -7.46 -7.48 26.42
CA VAL A 369 -7.60 -7.60 24.98
C VAL A 369 -8.96 -8.20 24.57
N THR A 370 -9.52 -9.12 25.37
CA THR A 370 -10.92 -9.59 25.18
C THR A 370 -11.90 -8.43 25.26
N ASP A 371 -11.82 -7.61 26.32
CA ASP A 371 -12.70 -6.45 26.52
C ASP A 371 -12.57 -5.44 25.36
N LEU A 372 -11.33 -5.18 24.92
CA LEU A 372 -11.03 -4.21 23.87
C LEU A 372 -11.39 -4.68 22.46
N SER A 373 -11.20 -5.95 22.15
CA SER A 373 -11.42 -6.49 20.79
C SER A 373 -12.83 -7.02 20.56
N GLY A 374 -13.52 -7.43 21.62
CA GLY A 374 -14.80 -8.16 21.54
C GLY A 374 -14.66 -9.63 21.11
N LEU A 375 -13.43 -10.17 21.07
CA LEU A 375 -13.17 -11.57 20.74
C LEU A 375 -13.40 -12.49 21.93
N ASP A 376 -13.61 -13.79 21.64
CA ASP A 376 -13.67 -14.83 22.65
C ASP A 376 -12.34 -14.93 23.47
N PRO A 377 -12.39 -15.02 24.80
CA PRO A 377 -11.19 -15.07 25.64
C PRO A 377 -10.30 -16.28 25.35
N THR A 378 -10.88 -17.40 24.87
CA THR A 378 -10.11 -18.57 24.46
C THR A 378 -9.28 -18.29 23.21
N PHE A 379 -9.84 -17.55 22.25
CA PHE A 379 -9.10 -17.10 21.08
C PHE A 379 -7.96 -16.16 21.47
N VAL A 380 -8.22 -15.16 22.31
CA VAL A 380 -7.21 -14.20 22.80
C VAL A 380 -6.11 -14.93 23.58
N ARG A 381 -6.46 -15.88 24.43
CA ARG A 381 -5.47 -16.70 25.18
C ARG A 381 -4.58 -17.51 24.24
N ARG A 382 -5.17 -18.16 23.24
CA ARG A 382 -4.45 -18.95 22.24
C ARG A 382 -3.48 -18.09 21.42
N SER A 383 -3.88 -16.87 21.04
CA SER A 383 -3.02 -15.91 20.34
C SER A 383 -1.98 -15.28 21.28
N GLY A 384 -2.16 -15.35 22.61
CA GLY A 384 -1.34 -14.64 23.59
C GLY A 384 -1.50 -13.12 23.48
N GLY A 385 -2.68 -12.67 23.07
CA GLY A 385 -3.01 -11.26 22.84
C GLY A 385 -2.41 -10.65 21.58
N ARG A 386 -1.72 -11.45 20.75
CA ARG A 386 -1.20 -11.05 19.44
C ARG A 386 -2.25 -11.35 18.40
N LEU A 387 -3.04 -10.33 18.04
CA LEU A 387 -4.17 -10.47 17.13
C LEU A 387 -3.70 -10.22 15.69
N GLU A 388 -3.46 -11.30 14.95
CA GLU A 388 -3.17 -11.23 13.53
C GLU A 388 -4.42 -10.69 12.80
N THR A 389 -4.22 -9.72 11.88
CA THR A 389 -5.31 -8.95 11.27
C THR A 389 -6.34 -9.82 10.54
N GLN A 390 -5.91 -10.76 9.70
CA GLN A 390 -6.86 -11.60 8.95
C GLN A 390 -7.60 -12.57 9.87
N ALA A 391 -6.89 -13.12 10.87
CA ALA A 391 -7.51 -14.00 11.86
C ALA A 391 -8.55 -13.24 12.70
N TYR A 392 -8.27 -12.00 13.11
CA TYR A 392 -9.21 -11.13 13.80
C TYR A 392 -10.44 -10.84 12.96
N LEU A 393 -10.27 -10.36 11.72
CA LEU A 393 -11.35 -9.97 10.81
C LEU A 393 -12.28 -11.13 10.46
N ARG A 394 -11.75 -12.33 10.43
CA ARG A 394 -12.54 -13.56 10.23
C ARG A 394 -13.24 -14.01 11.50
N GLU A 395 -12.55 -14.00 12.64
CA GLU A 395 -13.08 -14.52 13.90
C GLU A 395 -14.23 -13.66 14.44
N ILE A 396 -14.07 -12.33 14.39
CA ILE A 396 -15.06 -11.39 14.94
C ILE A 396 -16.42 -11.48 14.21
N TYR A 397 -16.44 -11.87 12.93
CA TYR A 397 -17.65 -11.99 12.12
C TYR A 397 -18.04 -13.43 11.81
N ARG A 398 -17.30 -14.43 12.33
CA ARG A 398 -17.53 -15.85 12.07
C ARG A 398 -18.96 -16.28 12.40
N GLY A 399 -19.50 -15.83 13.54
CA GLY A 399 -20.87 -16.14 13.96
C GLY A 399 -21.95 -15.64 13.02
N ALA A 400 -21.66 -14.60 12.24
CA ALA A 400 -22.54 -14.01 11.24
C ALA A 400 -22.30 -14.58 9.82
N GLY A 401 -21.33 -15.49 9.64
CA GLY A 401 -20.94 -16.02 8.33
C GLY A 401 -20.29 -14.99 7.41
N LYS A 402 -19.63 -13.97 7.98
CA LYS A 402 -19.07 -12.82 7.26
C LYS A 402 -17.57 -12.69 7.51
N LEU A 403 -16.94 -11.86 6.67
CA LEU A 403 -15.55 -11.39 6.78
C LEU A 403 -15.53 -9.88 6.92
N GLY A 404 -14.62 -9.33 7.72
CA GLY A 404 -14.36 -7.90 7.81
C GLY A 404 -13.27 -7.45 6.82
N SER A 405 -13.27 -6.17 6.48
CA SER A 405 -12.24 -5.53 5.66
C SER A 405 -11.06 -5.07 6.51
N ARG A 406 -9.83 -5.24 6.00
CA ARG A 406 -8.66 -4.62 6.63
C ARG A 406 -8.60 -3.09 6.46
N TYR A 407 -9.32 -2.56 5.46
CA TYR A 407 -9.38 -1.12 5.19
C TYR A 407 -10.44 -0.39 6.02
N ASP A 408 -11.49 -1.07 6.45
CA ASP A 408 -12.45 -0.60 7.46
C ASP A 408 -13.05 -1.85 8.12
N SER A 409 -12.59 -2.16 9.33
CA SER A 409 -12.94 -3.45 9.96
C SER A 409 -14.41 -3.62 10.28
N ASN A 410 -15.22 -2.57 10.16
CA ASN A 410 -16.68 -2.62 10.29
C ASN A 410 -17.43 -2.76 8.93
N VAL A 411 -16.72 -2.70 7.80
CA VAL A 411 -17.25 -3.08 6.48
C VAL A 411 -17.11 -4.58 6.29
N THR A 412 -18.21 -5.26 5.97
CA THR A 412 -18.26 -6.73 5.91
C THR A 412 -18.92 -7.25 4.65
N GLU A 413 -18.51 -8.44 4.20
CA GLU A 413 -19.20 -9.25 3.18
C GLU A 413 -19.43 -10.68 3.66
N TRP A 414 -20.22 -11.47 2.89
CA TRP A 414 -20.39 -12.88 3.17
C TRP A 414 -19.09 -13.65 2.92
N ASP A 415 -18.72 -14.58 3.83
CA ASP A 415 -17.60 -15.50 3.57
C ASP A 415 -18.07 -16.60 2.59
N PRO A 416 -17.62 -16.62 1.34
CA PRO A 416 -18.01 -17.64 0.39
C PRO A 416 -17.33 -19.00 0.66
N PHE A 417 -16.34 -19.04 1.56
CA PHE A 417 -15.59 -20.25 1.93
C PHE A 417 -15.47 -20.43 3.45
N PRO A 418 -16.59 -20.50 4.20
CA PRO A 418 -16.58 -20.45 5.67
C PRO A 418 -15.84 -21.63 6.32
N PHE A 419 -15.63 -22.72 5.58
CA PHE A 419 -14.90 -23.91 6.04
C PHE A 419 -13.42 -23.93 5.62
N ALA A 420 -12.96 -22.96 4.81
CA ALA A 420 -11.57 -22.91 4.42
C ALA A 420 -10.69 -22.52 5.64
N PRO A 421 -9.48 -23.09 5.78
CA PRO A 421 -8.56 -22.71 6.85
C PRO A 421 -8.08 -21.26 6.71
N GLU A 422 -7.96 -20.77 5.48
CA GLU A 422 -7.49 -19.43 5.14
C GLU A 422 -8.54 -18.67 4.33
N GLN A 423 -8.49 -17.34 4.38
CA GLN A 423 -9.29 -16.48 3.52
C GLN A 423 -8.87 -16.67 2.05
N ARG A 424 -9.86 -16.87 1.17
CA ARG A 424 -9.66 -17.10 -0.27
C ARG A 424 -10.28 -16.00 -1.14
N THR A 425 -10.74 -14.93 -0.52
CA THR A 425 -11.29 -13.74 -1.19
C THR A 425 -10.30 -12.59 -1.10
N ASN A 426 -10.49 -11.58 -1.93
CA ASN A 426 -9.84 -10.29 -1.74
C ASN A 426 -10.42 -9.59 -0.51
N ASP A 427 -10.35 -8.26 -0.48
CA ASP A 427 -10.85 -7.48 0.62
C ASP A 427 -12.30 -7.01 0.36
N PRO A 428 -13.23 -7.17 1.31
CA PRO A 428 -14.64 -6.80 1.17
C PRO A 428 -14.88 -5.37 0.67
N LEU A 429 -14.12 -4.41 1.19
CA LEU A 429 -14.28 -3.02 0.78
C LEU A 429 -13.78 -2.80 -0.65
N LEU A 430 -12.61 -3.33 -1.00
CA LEU A 430 -12.04 -3.15 -2.33
C LEU A 430 -12.91 -3.79 -3.41
N ASP A 431 -13.37 -5.02 -3.18
CA ASP A 431 -14.21 -5.74 -4.15
C ASP A 431 -15.53 -5.00 -4.41
N SER A 432 -16.07 -4.32 -3.41
CA SER A 432 -17.31 -3.53 -3.55
C SER A 432 -17.13 -2.22 -4.33
N ILE A 433 -15.96 -1.57 -4.27
CA ILE A 433 -15.76 -0.22 -4.81
C ILE A 433 -15.13 -0.16 -6.20
N ILE A 434 -14.40 -1.20 -6.63
CA ILE A 434 -13.66 -1.19 -7.92
C ILE A 434 -14.60 -0.97 -9.11
N ALA A 435 -15.70 -1.72 -9.16
CA ALA A 435 -16.63 -1.67 -10.30
C ALA A 435 -17.35 -0.32 -10.41
N PRO A 436 -18.02 0.20 -9.36
CA PRO A 436 -18.73 1.48 -9.46
C PRO A 436 -17.75 2.64 -9.70
N THR A 437 -16.59 2.66 -9.06
CA THR A 437 -15.58 3.72 -9.24
C THR A 437 -15.02 3.73 -10.65
N THR A 438 -14.69 2.55 -11.21
CA THR A 438 -14.23 2.41 -12.60
C THR A 438 -15.28 2.90 -13.57
N THR A 439 -16.53 2.46 -13.43
CA THR A 439 -17.63 2.82 -14.32
C THR A 439 -17.90 4.33 -14.30
N ALA A 440 -17.98 4.91 -13.10
CA ALA A 440 -18.18 6.34 -12.95
C ALA A 440 -17.07 7.18 -13.57
N MET A 441 -15.79 6.76 -13.37
CA MET A 441 -14.66 7.48 -13.93
C MET A 441 -14.62 7.39 -15.46
N VAL A 442 -14.83 6.21 -16.04
CA VAL A 442 -14.88 6.04 -17.51
C VAL A 442 -16.00 6.87 -18.11
N ASP A 443 -17.20 6.86 -17.53
CA ASP A 443 -18.33 7.68 -17.97
C ASP A 443 -18.00 9.18 -17.90
N PHE A 444 -17.44 9.63 -16.77
CA PHE A 444 -17.03 11.03 -16.59
C PHE A 444 -15.99 11.46 -17.64
N VAL A 445 -14.94 10.70 -17.83
CA VAL A 445 -13.85 11.01 -18.77
C VAL A 445 -14.34 11.02 -20.22
N THR A 446 -15.10 9.99 -20.61
CA THR A 446 -15.47 9.79 -22.03
C THR A 446 -16.71 10.54 -22.46
N ARG A 447 -17.74 10.61 -21.61
CA ARG A 447 -19.02 11.27 -21.91
C ARG A 447 -19.07 12.72 -21.44
N THR A 448 -18.66 12.97 -20.17
CA THR A 448 -18.78 14.32 -19.59
C THR A 448 -17.67 15.25 -20.10
N VAL A 449 -16.39 14.81 -20.05
CA VAL A 449 -15.28 15.61 -20.56
C VAL A 449 -15.08 15.44 -22.06
N GLY A 450 -15.44 14.29 -22.62
CA GLY A 450 -15.34 14.00 -24.04
C GLY A 450 -13.93 13.59 -24.48
N TRP A 451 -13.08 13.15 -23.55
CA TRP A 451 -11.76 12.58 -23.84
C TRP A 451 -11.94 11.09 -24.16
N LYS A 452 -12.02 10.76 -25.45
CA LYS A 452 -12.35 9.42 -25.93
C LYS A 452 -11.10 8.60 -26.19
N TYR A 453 -10.88 7.62 -25.33
CA TYR A 453 -9.84 6.61 -25.49
C TYR A 453 -10.42 5.21 -25.26
N GLY A 454 -10.09 4.26 -26.16
CA GLY A 454 -10.65 2.90 -26.16
C GLY A 454 -9.92 1.90 -25.28
N GLY A 455 -8.97 2.33 -24.43
CA GLY A 455 -8.26 1.47 -23.50
C GLY A 455 -9.08 1.14 -22.24
N ARG A 456 -8.62 0.13 -21.50
CA ARG A 456 -9.18 -0.22 -20.19
C ARG A 456 -8.72 0.78 -19.13
N TYR A 457 -9.63 1.23 -18.28
CA TYR A 457 -9.31 1.99 -17.07
C TYR A 457 -9.05 1.03 -15.91
N ASN A 458 -7.86 1.10 -15.33
CA ASN A 458 -7.46 0.27 -14.20
C ASN A 458 -7.56 1.09 -12.91
N ALA A 459 -8.73 1.10 -12.25
CA ALA A 459 -8.89 1.77 -10.96
C ALA A 459 -7.97 1.16 -9.89
N LEU A 460 -7.81 -0.18 -9.92
CA LEU A 460 -6.85 -0.92 -9.12
C LEU A 460 -6.22 -2.02 -9.97
N SER A 461 -4.90 -1.98 -10.14
CA SER A 461 -4.12 -2.97 -10.89
C SER A 461 -3.38 -3.90 -9.94
N TYR A 462 -3.93 -5.09 -9.71
CA TYR A 462 -3.25 -6.16 -8.98
C TYR A 462 -1.99 -6.66 -9.72
N GLU A 463 -1.93 -6.46 -11.05
CA GLU A 463 -0.74 -6.80 -11.84
C GLU A 463 0.43 -5.89 -11.50
N VAL A 464 0.23 -4.58 -11.49
CA VAL A 464 1.26 -3.61 -11.06
C VAL A 464 1.69 -3.92 -9.62
N ASN A 465 0.76 -4.20 -8.72
CA ASN A 465 1.08 -4.57 -7.34
C ASN A 465 1.98 -5.81 -7.28
N ARG A 466 1.67 -6.85 -8.05
CA ARG A 466 2.48 -8.09 -8.12
C ARG A 466 3.86 -7.86 -8.75
N LEU A 467 3.96 -7.00 -9.77
CA LEU A 467 5.20 -6.71 -10.48
C LEU A 467 6.11 -5.75 -9.70
N TRP A 468 5.59 -5.11 -8.66
CA TRP A 468 6.35 -4.13 -7.88
C TRP A 468 7.62 -4.75 -7.32
N SER A 469 8.73 -4.16 -7.69
CA SER A 469 10.07 -4.54 -7.22
C SER A 469 10.59 -3.49 -6.24
N GLY A 470 11.55 -3.83 -5.45
CA GLY A 470 12.20 -2.84 -4.58
C GLY A 470 11.81 -2.95 -3.12
N ASN A 471 11.62 -4.17 -2.64
CA ASN A 471 11.38 -4.43 -1.22
C ASN A 471 12.38 -3.72 -0.30
N ASP A 472 13.65 -3.63 -0.72
CA ASP A 472 14.69 -2.95 0.07
C ASP A 472 14.45 -1.43 0.17
N GLU A 473 13.97 -0.79 -0.89
CA GLU A 473 13.66 0.64 -0.90
C GLU A 473 12.38 0.98 -0.12
N ILE A 474 11.35 0.15 -0.24
CA ILE A 474 10.14 0.25 0.58
C ILE A 474 10.49 0.12 2.06
N ASN A 475 11.37 -0.82 2.41
CA ASN A 475 11.79 -1.04 3.79
C ASN A 475 12.54 0.14 4.43
N LYS A 476 13.02 1.10 3.62
CA LYS A 476 13.64 2.34 4.13
C LYS A 476 12.63 3.39 4.63
N GLY A 477 11.33 3.22 4.36
CA GLY A 477 10.29 4.18 4.72
C GLY A 477 10.43 5.53 4.01
N SER A 478 9.59 6.48 4.40
CA SER A 478 9.61 7.86 3.89
C SER A 478 9.76 8.92 4.99
N VAL A 479 9.93 8.48 6.24
CA VAL A 479 10.07 9.35 7.40
C VAL A 479 11.30 10.27 7.30
N THR A 480 12.39 9.78 6.71
CA THR A 480 13.60 10.57 6.48
C THR A 480 13.31 11.77 5.58
N GLN A 481 12.64 11.57 4.44
CA GLN A 481 12.30 12.66 3.51
C GLN A 481 11.25 13.60 4.10
N LEU A 482 10.31 13.08 4.89
CA LEU A 482 9.38 13.92 5.66
C LEU A 482 10.14 14.89 6.57
N ARG A 483 11.04 14.37 7.41
CA ARG A 483 11.87 15.18 8.32
C ARG A 483 12.72 16.20 7.58
N GLN A 484 13.37 15.80 6.49
CA GLN A 484 14.21 16.68 5.68
C GLN A 484 13.39 17.80 5.05
N SER A 485 12.23 17.51 4.46
CA SER A 485 11.36 18.52 3.84
C SER A 485 10.85 19.54 4.86
N VAL A 486 10.42 19.09 6.05
CA VAL A 486 9.98 19.98 7.14
C VAL A 486 11.14 20.81 7.71
N ALA A 487 12.36 20.26 7.75
CA ALA A 487 13.55 20.98 8.22
C ALA A 487 14.02 22.06 7.26
N ILE A 488 13.92 21.81 5.94
CA ILE A 488 14.33 22.76 4.89
C ILE A 488 13.42 23.99 4.88
N ASP A 489 12.11 23.79 5.06
CA ASP A 489 11.14 24.89 5.01
C ASP A 489 10.41 25.07 6.36
N PRO A 490 10.72 26.15 7.11
CA PRO A 490 10.09 26.40 8.41
C PRO A 490 8.60 26.74 8.32
N LYS A 491 8.06 27.02 7.13
CA LYS A 491 6.64 27.30 6.90
C LYS A 491 5.84 26.09 6.45
N MET A 492 6.49 25.01 6.02
CA MET A 492 5.80 23.83 5.53
C MET A 492 4.85 23.25 6.58
N GLN A 493 3.61 22.99 6.16
CA GLN A 493 2.58 22.37 6.97
C GLN A 493 2.36 20.91 6.55
N VAL A 494 2.26 20.02 7.49
CA VAL A 494 1.96 18.59 7.24
C VAL A 494 0.80 18.15 8.13
N LEU A 495 -0.27 17.69 7.50
CA LEU A 495 -1.40 17.09 8.19
C LEU A 495 -1.47 15.60 7.83
N ILE A 496 -1.30 14.74 8.83
CA ILE A 496 -1.45 13.30 8.71
C ILE A 496 -2.82 12.94 9.25
N VAL A 497 -3.60 12.21 8.49
CA VAL A 497 -5.00 11.90 8.83
C VAL A 497 -5.28 10.41 8.68
N HIS A 498 -6.03 9.84 9.61
CA HIS A 498 -6.37 8.43 9.63
C HIS A 498 -7.83 8.20 10.01
N GLY A 499 -8.38 7.07 9.59
CA GLY A 499 -9.54 6.49 10.21
C GLY A 499 -9.16 5.63 11.43
N TRP A 500 -10.00 5.64 12.45
CA TRP A 500 -9.77 4.86 13.68
C TRP A 500 -9.69 3.35 13.41
N ASP A 501 -10.50 2.83 12.48
CA ASP A 501 -10.72 1.40 12.24
C ASP A 501 -9.79 0.81 11.17
N ASP A 502 -8.83 1.60 10.67
CA ASP A 502 -7.88 1.18 9.65
C ASP A 502 -6.89 0.16 10.21
N LEU A 503 -6.90 -1.06 9.66
CA LEU A 503 -5.93 -2.12 9.94
C LEU A 503 -4.92 -2.33 8.80
N SER A 504 -5.06 -1.57 7.70
CA SER A 504 -4.08 -1.55 6.61
C SER A 504 -2.92 -0.61 6.91
N CYS A 505 -3.23 0.60 7.39
CA CYS A 505 -2.26 1.59 7.84
C CYS A 505 -2.70 2.16 9.19
N PRO A 506 -2.50 1.44 10.29
CA PRO A 506 -2.99 1.83 11.61
C PRO A 506 -2.46 3.20 12.03
N PHE A 507 -3.34 4.07 12.53
CA PHE A 507 -3.03 5.44 12.93
C PHE A 507 -1.90 5.54 13.95
N MET A 508 -1.76 4.52 14.78
CA MET A 508 -0.76 4.46 15.85
C MET A 508 0.67 4.54 15.32
N ALA A 509 0.92 4.03 14.09
CA ALA A 509 2.22 4.14 13.44
C ALA A 509 2.61 5.61 13.21
N SER A 510 1.71 6.41 12.66
CA SER A 510 1.95 7.84 12.43
C SER A 510 2.09 8.63 13.74
N LYS A 511 1.30 8.29 14.78
CA LYS A 511 1.48 8.90 16.12
C LYS A 511 2.87 8.63 16.67
N LEU A 512 3.35 7.40 16.62
CA LEU A 512 4.69 7.07 17.12
C LEU A 512 5.79 7.77 16.31
N ILE A 513 5.62 7.87 14.98
CA ILE A 513 6.58 8.58 14.11
C ILE A 513 6.66 10.05 14.50
N VAL A 514 5.51 10.72 14.62
CA VAL A 514 5.46 12.17 14.92
C VAL A 514 5.95 12.46 16.34
N ASP A 515 5.58 11.65 17.32
CA ASP A 515 6.04 11.79 18.71
C ASP A 515 7.58 11.67 18.85
N GLN A 516 8.24 11.00 17.91
CA GLN A 516 9.71 10.83 17.89
C GLN A 516 10.41 11.79 16.91
N MET A 517 9.67 12.66 16.22
CA MET A 517 10.30 13.66 15.36
C MET A 517 10.96 14.76 16.22
N PRO A 518 12.14 15.26 15.82
CA PRO A 518 12.72 16.44 16.42
C PRO A 518 11.76 17.64 16.33
N LEU A 519 11.70 18.44 17.37
CA LEU A 519 11.01 19.73 17.29
C LEU A 519 11.80 20.65 16.35
N MET A 520 11.19 21.00 15.22
CA MET A 520 11.78 21.84 14.18
C MET A 520 11.02 23.17 14.09
N GLY A 521 11.04 23.93 15.19
CA GLY A 521 10.27 25.18 15.32
C GLY A 521 8.89 24.92 15.94
N ASP A 522 7.81 25.42 15.29
CA ASP A 522 6.44 25.22 15.78
C ASP A 522 6.03 23.73 15.71
N PRO A 523 5.73 23.10 16.83
CA PRO A 523 5.32 21.69 16.88
C PRO A 523 3.99 21.42 16.16
N ASN A 524 3.18 22.46 15.93
CA ASN A 524 1.90 22.33 15.25
C ASN A 524 2.02 22.21 13.72
N ARG A 525 3.23 22.29 13.18
CA ARG A 525 3.46 22.14 11.73
C ARG A 525 3.28 20.72 11.22
N VAL A 526 3.45 19.71 12.10
CA VAL A 526 3.22 18.30 11.76
C VAL A 526 2.20 17.76 12.74
N GLN A 527 0.99 17.50 12.28
CA GLN A 527 -0.13 17.06 13.12
C GLN A 527 -0.67 15.71 12.65
N VAL A 528 -1.13 14.91 13.61
CA VAL A 528 -1.90 13.69 13.35
C VAL A 528 -3.34 13.91 13.83
N LYS A 529 -4.30 13.55 12.99
CA LYS A 529 -5.74 13.61 13.28
C LYS A 529 -6.41 12.30 12.91
N GLU A 530 -7.35 11.88 13.72
CA GLU A 530 -8.10 10.65 13.51
C GLU A 530 -9.60 10.95 13.40
N TYR A 531 -10.30 10.16 12.59
CA TYR A 531 -11.72 10.30 12.29
C TYR A 531 -12.45 8.96 12.38
N PRO A 532 -13.77 8.93 12.62
CA PRO A 532 -14.57 7.72 12.50
C PRO A 532 -14.45 7.10 11.10
N GLY A 533 -14.24 5.79 11.03
CA GLY A 533 -14.07 5.02 9.80
C GLY A 533 -12.69 4.40 9.66
N GLY A 534 -12.46 3.73 8.54
CA GLY A 534 -11.22 3.03 8.23
C GLY A 534 -10.28 3.81 7.31
N HIS A 535 -9.58 3.12 6.44
CA HIS A 535 -8.57 3.65 5.52
C HIS A 535 -9.09 4.77 4.62
N MET A 536 -10.33 4.59 4.12
CA MET A 536 -11.07 5.55 3.32
C MET A 536 -12.17 6.23 4.17
N PHE A 537 -11.80 6.71 5.37
CA PHE A 537 -12.73 7.35 6.32
C PHE A 537 -13.53 8.50 5.71
N TYR A 538 -12.98 9.16 4.71
CA TYR A 538 -13.62 10.22 3.94
C TYR A 538 -14.85 9.74 3.14
N SER A 539 -15.05 8.44 2.99
CA SER A 539 -16.30 7.89 2.44
C SER A 539 -17.51 8.22 3.31
N ARG A 540 -17.31 8.46 4.61
CA ARG A 540 -18.34 8.87 5.55
C ARG A 540 -18.49 10.38 5.53
N GLY A 541 -19.72 10.87 5.34
CA GLY A 541 -20.01 12.31 5.18
C GLY A 541 -19.53 13.19 6.33
N SER A 542 -19.68 12.74 7.59
CA SER A 542 -19.22 13.46 8.77
C SER A 542 -17.69 13.59 8.82
N SER A 543 -16.98 12.49 8.53
CA SER A 543 -15.52 12.44 8.51
C SER A 543 -14.94 13.26 7.36
N SER A 544 -15.57 13.23 6.19
CA SER A 544 -15.22 14.08 5.04
C SER A 544 -15.33 15.58 5.37
N ALA A 545 -16.41 15.99 6.06
CA ALA A 545 -16.60 17.39 6.48
C ALA A 545 -15.56 17.82 7.52
N ALA A 546 -15.24 16.94 8.49
CA ALA A 546 -14.22 17.20 9.51
C ALA A 546 -12.82 17.33 8.88
N LEU A 547 -12.45 16.40 7.99
CA LEU A 547 -11.21 16.45 7.22
C LEU A 547 -11.07 17.79 6.48
N ARG A 548 -12.11 18.21 5.74
CA ARG A 548 -12.08 19.46 5.01
C ARG A 548 -11.81 20.66 5.91
N ASN A 549 -12.43 20.72 7.10
CA ASN A 549 -12.23 21.80 8.06
C ASN A 549 -10.79 21.84 8.61
N ASP A 550 -10.19 20.70 8.89
CA ASP A 550 -8.81 20.63 9.35
C ASP A 550 -7.83 21.01 8.24
N VAL A 551 -8.07 20.59 7.01
CA VAL A 551 -7.24 20.94 5.84
C VAL A 551 -7.29 22.44 5.53
N LEU A 552 -8.43 23.10 5.67
CA LEU A 552 -8.52 24.57 5.49
C LEU A 552 -7.53 25.32 6.37
N ARG A 553 -7.21 24.81 7.58
CA ARG A 553 -6.19 25.42 8.47
C ARG A 553 -4.78 25.30 7.89
N VAL A 554 -4.47 24.18 7.23
CA VAL A 554 -3.18 23.97 6.55
C VAL A 554 -2.97 24.98 5.41
N TYR A 555 -4.03 25.25 4.65
CA TYR A 555 -3.97 26.22 3.54
C TYR A 555 -3.99 27.68 4.02
N ALA A 556 -4.63 27.96 5.17
CA ALA A 556 -4.68 29.29 5.75
C ALA A 556 -3.37 29.72 6.43
N ALA A 557 -2.49 28.77 6.80
CA ALA A 557 -1.20 29.04 7.43
C ALA A 557 -0.17 29.70 6.48
N HIS A 558 -0.49 29.82 5.22
CA HIS A 558 0.32 30.43 4.15
C HIS A 558 -0.43 31.65 3.59
#